data_8155ab9ca558e61902080d976d7f3fd2
#
_entry.id   8155ab9ca558e61902080d976d7f3fd2
#
_cell.length_a   1.000
_cell.length_b   1.000
_cell.length_c   1.000
_cell.angle_alpha   90.00
_cell.angle_beta   90.00
_cell.angle_gamma   90.00
#
_symmetry.space_group_name_H-M   'P 1'
#
loop_
_entity.id
_entity.type
_entity.pdbx_description
1 polymer ?
#
loop_
_entity_poly.entity_id
_entity_poly.type
_entity_poly.pdbx_seq_one_letter_code
_entity_poly.pdbx_strand_id
1 'polypeptide(L)'
;MKNVKYGKCVRCGKTYDAVPDLTNCECGGILDIVYDYDYIKSVLTKEKLAKRENRSMWRYRELLPVEETTPDTPLRVGWSPLYEEPKLAQMLGIKKLWVKDDGQNPTASLKDRASAMAVAKAYEAGAKTIACSSTGNAASSLAGNAAAAGFKTYIFVPERAPKGKVAQLMIFGANVISVKGNYEETFKMSAEAIEKYGWYNRNAAINPYLSEGKKTVALEIAEQLNWEMPDYLAISVGDGCTIAGVWKGFKDLYAIGFIDKLPRLISAQSYGCYPINRAIQENKPWEPMEENTIADSISVGVPRNADKALAAIRESNGIAVCVTDEEILAAQRLLGRTCGVFGEPAGVTGAAALKKACEEGLIEKDATVVSVVTGNGLKDVANAIKSAGEPLHIEPDLDLMVKGFAERGVTVE
;
A
#
# COMPACT_ATOMS: atom_id res chain seq x y z
N MET A 1 22.33 13.48 -3.53
CA MET A 1 21.69 12.51 -4.49
C MET A 1 21.84 13.06 -5.91
N LYS A 2 22.51 12.34 -6.83
CA LYS A 2 22.70 12.79 -8.25
C LYS A 2 21.45 12.58 -9.10
N ASN A 3 20.60 11.62 -8.69
CA ASN A 3 19.38 11.24 -9.39
C ASN A 3 18.15 12.11 -9.05
N VAL A 4 18.25 12.99 -8.06
CA VAL A 4 17.15 13.85 -7.60
C VAL A 4 17.47 15.31 -7.87
N LYS A 5 16.52 16.04 -8.44
CA LYS A 5 16.66 17.49 -8.68
C LYS A 5 16.17 18.30 -7.49
N TYR A 6 14.93 18.07 -7.05
CA TYR A 6 14.30 18.83 -5.95
C TYR A 6 12.98 18.16 -5.50
N GLY A 7 12.42 18.65 -4.39
CA GLY A 7 11.03 18.43 -4.03
C GLY A 7 10.14 19.55 -4.59
N LYS A 8 8.97 19.23 -5.14
CA LYS A 8 8.02 20.19 -5.72
C LYS A 8 6.66 20.09 -5.09
N CYS A 9 6.10 21.22 -4.65
CA CYS A 9 4.74 21.25 -4.15
C CYS A 9 3.72 21.01 -5.27
N VAL A 10 2.80 20.06 -5.07
CA VAL A 10 1.78 19.74 -6.07
C VAL A 10 0.69 20.79 -6.19
N ARG A 11 0.53 21.68 -5.19
CA ARG A 11 -0.47 22.77 -5.20
C ARG A 11 0.06 24.07 -5.78
N CYS A 12 1.14 24.60 -5.20
CA CYS A 12 1.65 25.92 -5.57
C CYS A 12 2.88 25.90 -6.48
N GLY A 13 3.45 24.71 -6.74
CA GLY A 13 4.62 24.56 -7.61
C GLY A 13 5.96 24.97 -6.98
N LYS A 14 6.00 25.49 -5.71
CA LYS A 14 7.23 25.86 -5.02
C LYS A 14 8.17 24.69 -4.92
N THR A 15 9.47 24.91 -5.14
CA THR A 15 10.51 23.88 -5.08
C THR A 15 11.34 24.01 -3.80
N TYR A 16 11.88 22.88 -3.35
CA TYR A 16 12.67 22.73 -2.15
C TYR A 16 13.85 21.81 -2.41
N ASP A 17 14.98 22.03 -1.77
CA ASP A 17 16.06 21.05 -1.77
C ASP A 17 15.56 19.73 -1.17
N ALA A 18 15.96 18.61 -1.77
CA ALA A 18 15.54 17.28 -1.33
C ALA A 18 16.36 16.82 -0.11
N VAL A 19 16.31 17.60 0.98
CA VAL A 19 16.95 17.26 2.26
C VAL A 19 16.28 16.05 2.92
N PRO A 20 17.00 15.24 3.72
CA PRO A 20 16.47 13.98 4.25
C PRO A 20 15.19 14.12 5.10
N ASP A 21 15.03 15.22 5.80
CA ASP A 21 13.91 15.55 6.70
C ASP A 21 12.83 16.44 6.05
N LEU A 22 12.83 16.53 4.71
CA LEU A 22 11.84 17.29 3.95
C LEU A 22 10.42 16.86 4.29
N THR A 23 9.55 17.84 4.54
CA THR A 23 8.13 17.64 4.84
C THR A 23 7.23 18.42 3.88
N ASN A 24 6.10 18.93 4.34
CA ASN A 24 5.13 19.67 3.53
C ASN A 24 5.64 21.03 3.10
N CYS A 25 5.01 21.58 2.05
CA CYS A 25 5.17 22.98 1.64
C CYS A 25 4.57 23.94 2.67
N GLU A 26 5.11 25.15 2.75
CA GLU A 26 4.56 26.25 3.57
C GLU A 26 3.08 26.56 3.28
N CYS A 27 2.59 26.28 2.06
CA CYS A 27 1.17 26.40 1.73
C CYS A 27 0.31 25.23 2.25
N GLY A 28 0.88 24.30 3.03
CA GLY A 28 0.24 23.07 3.47
C GLY A 28 0.10 21.99 2.38
N GLY A 29 0.59 22.24 1.17
CA GLY A 29 0.57 21.25 0.09
C GLY A 29 1.61 20.16 0.29
N ILE A 30 1.30 18.95 -0.21
CA ILE A 30 2.25 17.83 -0.21
C ILE A 30 3.30 18.00 -1.30
N LEU A 31 4.48 17.40 -1.08
CA LEU A 31 5.58 17.47 -2.05
C LEU A 31 5.67 16.20 -2.89
N ASP A 32 6.20 16.36 -4.09
CA ASP A 32 6.64 15.28 -4.97
C ASP A 32 8.12 15.40 -5.25
N ILE A 33 8.84 14.26 -5.33
CA ILE A 33 10.27 14.24 -5.62
C ILE A 33 10.46 14.22 -7.13
N VAL A 34 11.23 15.18 -7.63
CA VAL A 34 11.53 15.32 -9.06
C VAL A 34 12.92 14.76 -9.35
N TYR A 35 12.98 13.85 -10.31
CA TYR A 35 14.18 13.11 -10.67
C TYR A 35 14.90 13.73 -11.87
N ASP A 36 16.20 13.46 -11.97
CA ASP A 36 17.00 13.66 -13.17
C ASP A 36 16.98 12.39 -14.02
N TYR A 37 15.99 12.30 -14.91
CA TYR A 37 15.84 11.12 -15.75
C TYR A 37 16.97 10.94 -16.76
N ASP A 38 17.66 11.99 -17.17
CA ASP A 38 18.80 11.89 -18.08
C ASP A 38 19.98 11.26 -17.36
N TYR A 39 20.24 11.68 -16.11
CA TYR A 39 21.22 11.02 -15.27
C TYR A 39 20.85 9.54 -15.06
N ILE A 40 19.60 9.23 -14.69
CA ILE A 40 19.15 7.86 -14.43
C ILE A 40 19.34 6.99 -15.69
N LYS A 41 18.96 7.47 -16.87
CA LYS A 41 19.19 6.77 -18.15
C LYS A 41 20.67 6.45 -18.41
N SER A 42 21.57 7.32 -17.98
CA SER A 42 23.01 7.13 -18.17
C SER A 42 23.60 6.04 -17.27
N VAL A 43 22.96 5.72 -16.14
CA VAL A 43 23.51 4.82 -15.12
C VAL A 43 22.71 3.51 -14.96
N LEU A 44 21.45 3.46 -15.37
CA LEU A 44 20.55 2.32 -15.20
C LEU A 44 20.04 1.80 -16.55
N THR A 45 20.17 0.47 -16.75
CA THR A 45 19.60 -0.24 -17.92
C THR A 45 18.90 -1.52 -17.47
N LYS A 46 18.03 -2.09 -18.32
CA LYS A 46 17.36 -3.38 -18.05
C LYS A 46 18.36 -4.51 -17.83
N GLU A 47 19.46 -4.52 -18.59
CA GLU A 47 20.53 -5.52 -18.47
C GLU A 47 21.28 -5.41 -17.14
N LYS A 48 21.49 -4.18 -16.63
CA LYS A 48 22.06 -3.98 -15.30
C LYS A 48 21.13 -4.50 -14.21
N LEU A 49 19.82 -4.23 -14.30
CA LEU A 49 18.83 -4.76 -13.36
C LEU A 49 18.79 -6.29 -13.38
N ALA A 50 18.78 -6.90 -14.57
CA ALA A 50 18.73 -8.35 -14.73
C ALA A 50 19.91 -9.07 -14.04
N LYS A 51 21.08 -8.43 -13.95
CA LYS A 51 22.27 -8.96 -13.30
C LYS A 51 22.28 -8.77 -11.78
N ARG A 52 21.36 -8.01 -11.20
CA ARG A 52 21.29 -7.76 -9.75
C ARG A 52 20.73 -8.97 -9.00
N GLU A 53 21.50 -9.47 -8.06
CA GLU A 53 21.07 -10.56 -7.16
C GLU A 53 20.12 -10.06 -6.08
N ASN A 54 20.23 -8.77 -5.70
CA ASN A 54 19.35 -8.18 -4.69
C ASN A 54 17.87 -8.28 -5.12
N ARG A 55 17.08 -9.05 -4.38
CA ARG A 55 15.64 -9.26 -4.55
C ARG A 55 14.86 -8.50 -3.47
N SER A 56 15.04 -7.17 -3.45
CA SER A 56 14.32 -6.23 -2.57
C SER A 56 14.03 -4.94 -3.31
N MET A 57 13.32 -4.01 -2.68
CA MET A 57 13.08 -2.68 -3.26
C MET A 57 14.36 -1.91 -3.58
N TRP A 58 15.46 -2.22 -2.89
CA TRP A 58 16.76 -1.53 -3.03
C TRP A 58 17.47 -1.85 -4.34
N ARG A 59 16.98 -2.84 -5.09
CA ARG A 59 17.49 -3.10 -6.46
C ARG A 59 17.26 -1.93 -7.42
N TYR A 60 16.35 -1.02 -7.08
CA TYR A 60 15.98 0.16 -7.88
C TYR A 60 16.56 1.46 -7.32
N ARG A 61 17.73 1.41 -6.67
CA ARG A 61 18.30 2.58 -5.97
C ARG A 61 18.38 3.83 -6.82
N GLU A 62 18.70 3.72 -8.12
CA GLU A 62 18.79 4.85 -9.03
C GLU A 62 17.43 5.56 -9.26
N LEU A 63 16.34 4.85 -8.99
CA LEU A 63 14.97 5.38 -9.01
C LEU A 63 14.46 5.74 -7.62
N LEU A 64 15.30 5.69 -6.58
CA LEU A 64 14.93 6.02 -5.21
C LEU A 64 15.72 7.24 -4.71
N PRO A 65 15.11 8.10 -3.86
CA PRO A 65 15.74 9.31 -3.37
C PRO A 65 16.65 9.03 -2.16
N VAL A 66 17.68 8.21 -2.37
CA VAL A 66 18.67 7.85 -1.34
C VAL A 66 20.08 8.12 -1.81
N GLU A 67 20.97 8.47 -0.89
CA GLU A 67 22.38 8.64 -1.20
C GLU A 67 23.06 7.32 -1.53
N GLU A 68 24.12 7.35 -2.33
CA GLU A 68 24.87 6.14 -2.70
C GLU A 68 25.45 5.41 -1.47
N THR A 69 25.75 6.16 -0.42
CA THR A 69 26.33 5.65 0.84
C THR A 69 25.30 5.16 1.85
N THR A 70 24.01 5.39 1.61
CA THR A 70 22.94 4.93 2.51
C THR A 70 22.87 3.40 2.45
N PRO A 71 22.98 2.69 3.59
CA PRO A 71 22.85 1.23 3.59
C PRO A 71 21.43 0.80 3.23
N ASP A 72 21.30 -0.39 2.62
CA ASP A 72 20.01 -1.04 2.51
C ASP A 72 19.46 -1.36 3.91
N THR A 73 18.15 -1.25 4.10
CA THR A 73 17.55 -1.63 5.39
C THR A 73 17.66 -3.15 5.60
N PRO A 74 17.83 -3.62 6.85
CA PRO A 74 18.14 -5.03 7.12
C PRO A 74 17.05 -6.02 6.70
N LEU A 75 15.78 -5.61 6.76
CA LEU A 75 14.66 -6.44 6.33
C LEU A 75 14.56 -6.44 4.79
N ARG A 76 14.35 -7.62 4.21
CA ARG A 76 14.12 -7.77 2.78
C ARG A 76 12.70 -7.30 2.42
N VAL A 77 12.54 -6.00 2.20
CA VAL A 77 11.28 -5.38 1.77
C VAL A 77 11.18 -5.37 0.26
N GLY A 78 10.01 -5.66 -0.25
CA GLY A 78 9.73 -5.70 -1.68
C GLY A 78 10.12 -7.03 -2.35
N TRP A 79 10.11 -7.00 -3.69
CA TRP A 79 10.18 -8.19 -4.52
C TRP A 79 9.15 -9.25 -4.09
N SER A 80 7.96 -8.78 -3.74
CA SER A 80 6.85 -9.62 -3.32
C SER A 80 6.38 -10.49 -4.49
N PRO A 81 5.75 -11.64 -4.22
CA PRO A 81 5.27 -12.53 -5.27
C PRO A 81 4.28 -11.85 -6.21
N LEU A 82 4.37 -12.22 -7.49
CA LEU A 82 3.41 -11.89 -8.53
C LEU A 82 2.93 -13.20 -9.13
N TYR A 83 1.71 -13.61 -8.78
CA TYR A 83 1.13 -14.88 -9.20
C TYR A 83 0.27 -14.68 -10.44
N GLU A 84 0.50 -15.46 -11.49
CA GLU A 84 -0.43 -15.56 -12.62
C GLU A 84 -1.60 -16.45 -12.23
N GLU A 85 -2.84 -15.95 -12.41
CA GLU A 85 -4.07 -16.59 -11.90
C GLU A 85 -5.08 -16.88 -13.03
N PRO A 86 -4.81 -17.90 -13.85
CA PRO A 86 -5.63 -18.21 -15.03
C PRO A 86 -7.06 -18.63 -14.64
N LYS A 87 -7.23 -19.35 -13.53
CA LYS A 87 -8.56 -19.76 -13.05
C LYS A 87 -9.40 -18.55 -12.66
N LEU A 88 -8.80 -17.59 -11.94
CA LEU A 88 -9.51 -16.38 -11.54
C LEU A 88 -9.77 -15.48 -12.75
N ALA A 89 -8.82 -15.36 -13.68
CA ALA A 89 -9.03 -14.63 -14.94
C ALA A 89 -10.22 -15.19 -15.74
N GLN A 90 -10.33 -16.51 -15.87
CA GLN A 90 -11.46 -17.18 -16.52
C GLN A 90 -12.77 -16.86 -15.80
N MET A 91 -12.81 -16.92 -14.47
CA MET A 91 -14.00 -16.59 -13.68
C MET A 91 -14.46 -15.15 -13.86
N LEU A 92 -13.53 -14.22 -14.03
CA LEU A 92 -13.80 -12.80 -14.26
C LEU A 92 -14.05 -12.45 -15.74
N GLY A 93 -13.84 -13.40 -16.65
CA GLY A 93 -14.05 -13.20 -18.08
C GLY A 93 -13.04 -12.27 -18.75
N ILE A 94 -11.80 -12.21 -18.24
CA ILE A 94 -10.69 -11.42 -18.79
C ILE A 94 -9.57 -12.32 -19.29
N LYS A 95 -8.66 -11.78 -20.13
CA LYS A 95 -7.61 -12.56 -20.79
C LYS A 95 -6.56 -13.08 -19.83
N LYS A 96 -6.03 -12.21 -18.93
CA LYS A 96 -5.00 -12.58 -17.96
C LYS A 96 -5.17 -11.75 -16.68
N LEU A 97 -4.86 -12.41 -15.56
CA LEU A 97 -4.82 -11.77 -14.26
C LEU A 97 -3.55 -12.19 -13.52
N TRP A 98 -2.92 -11.23 -12.88
CA TRP A 98 -1.89 -11.46 -11.88
C TRP A 98 -2.29 -10.86 -10.54
N VAL A 99 -1.89 -11.52 -9.46
CA VAL A 99 -2.05 -11.04 -8.09
C VAL A 99 -0.67 -10.71 -7.53
N LYS A 100 -0.45 -9.43 -7.23
CA LYS A 100 0.74 -8.93 -6.53
C LYS A 100 0.49 -9.00 -5.03
N ASP A 101 1.15 -9.92 -4.32
CA ASP A 101 0.91 -10.16 -2.90
C ASP A 101 1.91 -9.41 -2.01
N ASP A 102 1.61 -8.18 -1.68
CA ASP A 102 2.39 -7.36 -0.73
C ASP A 102 2.12 -7.71 0.74
N GLY A 103 1.19 -8.62 1.02
CA GLY A 103 1.02 -9.26 2.32
C GLY A 103 2.21 -10.13 2.74
N GLN A 104 3.11 -10.46 1.81
CA GLN A 104 4.34 -11.22 2.05
C GLN A 104 5.55 -10.35 2.44
N ASN A 105 5.39 -9.05 2.59
CA ASN A 105 6.45 -8.20 3.15
C ASN A 105 6.72 -8.55 4.63
N PRO A 106 7.89 -8.20 5.19
CA PRO A 106 8.33 -8.64 6.52
C PRO A 106 7.35 -8.39 7.67
N THR A 107 6.63 -7.27 7.66
CA THR A 107 5.60 -6.98 8.67
C THR A 107 4.18 -7.18 8.13
N ALA A 108 4.06 -7.98 7.09
CA ALA A 108 2.83 -8.45 6.49
C ALA A 108 1.99 -7.35 5.80
N SER A 109 2.61 -6.31 5.23
CA SER A 109 1.91 -5.33 4.40
C SER A 109 2.82 -4.49 3.50
N LEU A 110 2.23 -3.89 2.46
CA LEU A 110 2.84 -2.90 1.56
C LEU A 110 3.50 -1.72 2.31
N LYS A 111 3.05 -1.43 3.53
CA LYS A 111 3.58 -0.31 4.31
C LYS A 111 5.06 -0.47 4.67
N ASP A 112 5.62 -1.68 4.62
CA ASP A 112 7.06 -1.92 4.77
C ASP A 112 7.89 -1.10 3.79
N ARG A 113 7.43 -0.95 2.54
CA ARG A 113 8.12 -0.16 1.51
C ARG A 113 8.30 1.31 1.91
N ALA A 114 7.24 1.90 2.46
CA ALA A 114 7.28 3.27 2.98
C ALA A 114 8.13 3.38 4.24
N SER A 115 8.08 2.38 5.12
CA SER A 115 8.83 2.39 6.37
C SER A 115 10.33 2.12 6.16
N ALA A 116 10.70 1.25 5.21
CA ALA A 116 12.09 1.07 4.80
C ALA A 116 12.68 2.39 4.24
N MET A 117 11.91 3.11 3.41
CA MET A 117 12.35 4.42 2.91
C MET A 117 12.47 5.44 4.05
N ALA A 118 11.52 5.46 5.00
CA ALA A 118 11.61 6.35 6.17
C ALA A 118 12.85 6.07 7.02
N VAL A 119 13.19 4.79 7.24
CA VAL A 119 14.40 4.37 7.97
C VAL A 119 15.67 4.81 7.25
N ALA A 120 15.74 4.62 5.92
CA ALA A 120 16.88 5.07 5.12
C ALA A 120 17.05 6.61 5.20
N LYS A 121 15.98 7.36 5.06
CA LYS A 121 16.02 8.83 5.17
C LYS A 121 16.30 9.32 6.59
N ALA A 122 15.81 8.64 7.62
CA ALA A 122 16.17 8.91 9.02
C ALA A 122 17.66 8.69 9.27
N TYR A 123 18.24 7.65 8.67
CA TYR A 123 19.70 7.40 8.71
C TYR A 123 20.45 8.58 8.08
N GLU A 124 20.05 9.03 6.87
CA GLU A 124 20.66 10.19 6.19
C GLU A 124 20.52 11.49 7.00
N ALA A 125 19.40 11.66 7.71
CA ALA A 125 19.16 12.80 8.60
C ALA A 125 19.99 12.73 9.90
N GLY A 126 20.72 11.63 10.16
CA GLY A 126 21.42 11.42 11.44
C GLY A 126 20.48 11.25 12.63
N ALA A 127 19.21 10.96 12.40
CA ALA A 127 18.21 10.76 13.45
C ALA A 127 18.53 9.52 14.29
N LYS A 128 18.08 9.53 15.55
CA LYS A 128 18.16 8.36 16.46
C LYS A 128 16.80 7.77 16.76
N THR A 129 15.76 8.54 16.47
CA THR A 129 14.38 8.22 16.81
C THR A 129 13.46 8.54 15.64
N ILE A 130 12.53 7.63 15.36
CA ILE A 130 11.48 7.82 14.34
C ILE A 130 10.12 7.73 15.05
N ALA A 131 9.19 8.61 14.70
CA ALA A 131 7.87 8.61 15.32
C ALA A 131 6.74 8.69 14.29
N CYS A 132 5.59 8.13 14.67
CA CYS A 132 4.34 8.29 13.93
C CYS A 132 3.11 8.19 14.82
N SER A 133 1.96 8.65 14.32
CA SER A 133 0.63 8.40 14.86
C SER A 133 -0.10 7.42 13.95
N SER A 134 -0.28 6.17 14.41
CA SER A 134 -1.03 5.15 13.67
C SER A 134 -1.23 3.90 14.52
N THR A 135 -2.39 3.24 14.38
CA THR A 135 -2.66 1.93 14.98
C THR A 135 -2.50 0.77 14.00
N GLY A 136 -2.44 1.07 12.69
CA GLY A 136 -2.51 0.08 11.63
C GLY A 136 -1.14 -0.35 11.06
N ASN A 137 -1.18 -0.77 9.80
CA ASN A 137 -0.02 -1.27 9.07
C ASN A 137 1.15 -0.26 8.97
N ALA A 138 0.86 1.05 9.03
CA ALA A 138 1.88 2.09 9.04
C ALA A 138 2.75 2.02 10.31
N ALA A 139 2.13 1.82 11.47
CA ALA A 139 2.82 1.69 12.75
C ALA A 139 3.61 0.39 12.85
N SER A 140 2.98 -0.76 12.52
CA SER A 140 3.65 -2.06 12.61
C SER A 140 4.84 -2.16 11.65
N SER A 141 4.72 -1.62 10.43
CA SER A 141 5.85 -1.59 9.50
C SER A 141 6.98 -0.68 9.97
N LEU A 142 6.65 0.48 10.57
CA LEU A 142 7.69 1.33 11.17
C LEU A 142 8.40 0.61 12.31
N ALA A 143 7.64 0.05 13.26
CA ALA A 143 8.21 -0.63 14.42
C ALA A 143 9.18 -1.75 14.00
N GLY A 144 8.77 -2.62 13.06
CA GLY A 144 9.61 -3.73 12.59
C GLY A 144 10.85 -3.27 11.83
N ASN A 145 10.70 -2.37 10.85
CA ASN A 145 11.83 -1.87 10.05
C ASN A 145 12.82 -1.06 10.89
N ALA A 146 12.34 -0.22 11.81
CA ALA A 146 13.16 0.58 12.70
C ALA A 146 13.91 -0.27 13.72
N ALA A 147 13.24 -1.28 14.31
CA ALA A 147 13.89 -2.23 15.24
C ALA A 147 15.05 -2.96 14.57
N ALA A 148 14.83 -3.50 13.37
CA ALA A 148 15.88 -4.18 12.63
C ALA A 148 17.07 -3.28 12.29
N ALA A 149 16.83 -1.98 12.08
CA ALA A 149 17.84 -0.98 11.77
C ALA A 149 18.45 -0.28 13.02
N GLY A 150 18.04 -0.65 14.24
CA GLY A 150 18.57 -0.10 15.48
C GLY A 150 18.06 1.28 15.87
N PHE A 151 16.93 1.73 15.31
CA PHE A 151 16.31 2.99 15.67
C PHE A 151 15.34 2.83 16.85
N LYS A 152 15.26 3.85 17.71
CA LYS A 152 14.16 3.98 18.66
C LYS A 152 12.90 4.44 17.94
N THR A 153 11.74 3.92 18.37
CA THR A 153 10.46 4.36 17.84
C THR A 153 9.53 4.82 18.94
N TYR A 154 8.78 5.89 18.65
CA TYR A 154 7.64 6.34 19.45
C TYR A 154 6.39 6.32 18.59
N ILE A 155 5.39 5.54 19.00
CA ILE A 155 4.17 5.34 18.24
C ILE A 155 2.98 5.77 19.09
N PHE A 156 2.25 6.76 18.62
CA PHE A 156 1.08 7.31 19.28
C PHE A 156 -0.18 6.61 18.75
N VAL A 157 -0.98 6.09 19.67
CA VAL A 157 -2.23 5.38 19.36
C VAL A 157 -3.36 5.91 20.26
N PRO A 158 -4.61 6.01 19.78
CA PRO A 158 -5.74 6.28 20.65
C PRO A 158 -5.93 5.13 21.65
N GLU A 159 -6.43 5.41 22.85
CA GLU A 159 -6.65 4.41 23.91
C GLU A 159 -7.52 3.23 23.45
N ARG A 160 -8.42 3.46 22.47
CA ARG A 160 -9.30 2.45 21.88
C ARG A 160 -8.64 1.55 20.86
N ALA A 161 -7.33 1.69 20.61
CA ALA A 161 -6.62 0.88 19.61
C ALA A 161 -6.76 -0.62 19.92
N PRO A 162 -6.97 -1.48 18.88
CA PRO A 162 -7.10 -2.92 19.07
C PRO A 162 -5.86 -3.52 19.76
N LYS A 163 -6.06 -4.27 20.85
CA LYS A 163 -4.97 -4.83 21.69
C LYS A 163 -3.98 -5.67 20.88
N GLY A 164 -4.46 -6.46 19.91
CA GLY A 164 -3.59 -7.28 19.05
C GLY A 164 -2.66 -6.44 18.16
N LYS A 165 -3.14 -5.30 17.63
CA LYS A 165 -2.31 -4.37 16.87
C LYS A 165 -1.26 -3.70 17.77
N VAL A 166 -1.62 -3.27 18.98
CA VAL A 166 -0.70 -2.69 19.96
C VAL A 166 0.36 -3.71 20.39
N ALA A 167 -0.03 -4.95 20.65
CA ALA A 167 0.90 -6.02 21.02
C ALA A 167 2.00 -6.23 19.97
N GLN A 168 1.67 -6.19 18.68
CA GLN A 168 2.67 -6.30 17.60
C GLN A 168 3.70 -5.16 17.66
N LEU A 169 3.27 -3.93 17.95
CA LEU A 169 4.19 -2.79 18.09
C LEU A 169 5.15 -2.98 19.26
N MET A 170 4.62 -3.44 20.41
CA MET A 170 5.40 -3.68 21.63
C MET A 170 6.41 -4.83 21.45
N ILE A 171 6.03 -5.91 20.73
CA ILE A 171 6.95 -7.02 20.40
C ILE A 171 8.14 -6.55 19.57
N PHE A 172 7.94 -5.60 18.67
CA PHE A 172 9.02 -4.96 17.92
C PHE A 172 9.82 -3.93 18.75
N GLY A 173 9.53 -3.78 20.04
CA GLY A 173 10.25 -2.87 20.94
C GLY A 173 9.90 -1.39 20.79
N ALA A 174 8.78 -1.05 20.15
CA ALA A 174 8.32 0.32 20.05
C ALA A 174 7.86 0.88 21.40
N ASN A 175 8.19 2.15 21.69
CA ASN A 175 7.60 2.90 22.79
C ASN A 175 6.20 3.35 22.36
N VAL A 176 5.17 2.64 22.80
CA VAL A 176 3.79 2.92 22.43
C VAL A 176 3.17 3.86 23.46
N ILE A 177 2.64 4.97 22.98
CA ILE A 177 1.92 5.97 23.78
C ILE A 177 0.43 5.82 23.49
N SER A 178 -0.32 5.30 24.47
CA SER A 178 -1.78 5.22 24.41
C SER A 178 -2.38 6.53 24.92
N VAL A 179 -2.98 7.30 24.02
CA VAL A 179 -3.51 8.64 24.29
C VAL A 179 -4.99 8.54 24.64
N LYS A 180 -5.38 9.10 25.77
CA LYS A 180 -6.79 9.26 26.17
C LYS A 180 -7.43 10.34 25.31
N GLY A 181 -8.07 9.95 24.23
CA GLY A 181 -8.68 10.86 23.27
C GLY A 181 -8.99 10.18 21.93
N ASN A 182 -9.38 10.97 20.96
CA ASN A 182 -9.66 10.52 19.59
C ASN A 182 -8.37 10.50 18.73
N TYR A 183 -8.52 10.11 17.46
CA TYR A 183 -7.39 10.05 16.54
C TYR A 183 -6.76 11.43 16.27
N GLU A 184 -7.57 12.48 16.17
CA GLU A 184 -7.08 13.84 15.90
C GLU A 184 -6.23 14.38 17.03
N GLU A 185 -6.68 14.21 18.28
CA GLU A 185 -5.93 14.59 19.50
C GLU A 185 -4.62 13.80 19.59
N THR A 186 -4.66 12.50 19.28
CA THR A 186 -3.48 11.64 19.24
C THR A 186 -2.49 12.11 18.17
N PHE A 187 -2.99 12.47 16.99
CA PHE A 187 -2.15 12.97 15.89
C PHE A 187 -1.50 14.31 16.27
N LYS A 188 -2.26 15.24 16.84
CA LYS A 188 -1.77 16.55 17.29
C LYS A 188 -0.67 16.40 18.34
N MET A 189 -0.89 15.57 19.36
CA MET A 189 0.12 15.28 20.39
C MET A 189 1.39 14.66 19.76
N SER A 190 1.24 13.76 18.81
CA SER A 190 2.37 13.19 18.05
C SER A 190 3.15 14.25 17.30
N ALA A 191 2.47 15.19 16.63
CA ALA A 191 3.11 16.27 15.88
C ALA A 191 3.92 17.19 16.81
N GLU A 192 3.34 17.61 17.93
CA GLU A 192 3.99 18.42 18.96
C GLU A 192 5.24 17.73 19.54
N ALA A 193 5.14 16.42 19.81
CA ALA A 193 6.28 15.65 20.32
C ALA A 193 7.41 15.52 19.27
N ILE A 194 7.07 15.25 18.01
CA ILE A 194 8.01 15.14 16.91
C ILE A 194 8.79 16.45 16.75
N GLU A 195 8.10 17.57 16.73
CA GLU A 195 8.71 18.91 16.61
C GLU A 195 9.60 19.22 17.83
N LYS A 196 9.06 19.05 19.05
CA LYS A 196 9.75 19.39 20.30
C LYS A 196 11.04 18.61 20.51
N TYR A 197 11.05 17.33 20.12
CA TYR A 197 12.19 16.45 20.39
C TYR A 197 13.07 16.20 19.14
N GLY A 198 12.74 16.78 18.01
CA GLY A 198 13.49 16.60 16.75
C GLY A 198 13.46 15.17 16.23
N TRP A 199 12.36 14.44 16.43
CA TRP A 199 12.23 13.06 15.93
C TRP A 199 11.94 13.05 14.44
N TYR A 200 12.42 12.01 13.74
CA TYR A 200 12.13 11.84 12.33
C TYR A 200 10.64 11.49 12.13
N ASN A 201 9.95 12.27 11.28
CA ASN A 201 8.51 12.16 11.07
C ASN A 201 8.19 11.10 9.99
N ARG A 202 7.51 10.02 10.38
CA ARG A 202 7.05 8.96 9.47
C ARG A 202 5.54 9.07 9.16
N ASN A 203 4.86 10.13 9.46
CA ASN A 203 3.44 10.26 9.13
C ASN A 203 3.22 10.34 7.62
N ALA A 204 2.19 9.61 7.13
CA ALA A 204 1.86 9.57 5.72
C ALA A 204 1.41 10.95 5.21
N ALA A 205 1.70 11.25 3.94
CA ALA A 205 1.43 12.51 3.26
C ALA A 205 2.11 13.77 3.86
N ILE A 206 2.84 13.64 4.97
CA ILE A 206 3.73 14.68 5.48
C ILE A 206 5.13 14.49 4.91
N ASN A 207 5.65 13.28 5.04
CA ASN A 207 6.96 12.91 4.51
C ASN A 207 6.82 12.46 3.04
N PRO A 208 7.39 13.19 2.05
CA PRO A 208 7.24 12.88 0.63
C PRO A 208 7.93 11.58 0.21
N TYR A 209 8.97 11.18 0.93
CA TYR A 209 9.75 9.98 0.61
C TYR A 209 8.98 8.67 0.80
N LEU A 210 7.90 8.67 1.59
CA LEU A 210 7.10 7.47 1.82
C LEU A 210 6.40 6.99 0.53
N SER A 211 6.01 7.90 -0.33
CA SER A 211 5.44 7.57 -1.65
C SER A 211 6.49 6.97 -2.58
N GLU A 212 7.75 7.40 -2.45
CA GLU A 212 8.88 6.88 -3.23
C GLU A 212 9.18 5.41 -2.87
N GLY A 213 9.03 5.03 -1.60
CA GLY A 213 9.09 3.62 -1.22
C GLY A 213 7.96 2.81 -1.85
N LYS A 214 6.73 3.32 -1.84
CA LYS A 214 5.54 2.63 -2.38
C LYS A 214 5.59 2.47 -3.90
N LYS A 215 6.22 3.38 -4.64
CA LYS A 215 6.35 3.27 -6.10
C LYS A 215 7.08 2.01 -6.56
N THR A 216 7.88 1.39 -5.68
CA THR A 216 8.60 0.15 -6.00
C THR A 216 7.67 -1.01 -6.36
N VAL A 217 6.39 -0.98 -5.96
CA VAL A 217 5.37 -1.93 -6.43
C VAL A 217 5.28 -1.91 -7.96
N ALA A 218 5.21 -0.71 -8.56
CA ALA A 218 5.14 -0.56 -10.01
C ALA A 218 6.43 -1.02 -10.70
N LEU A 219 7.59 -0.69 -10.12
CA LEU A 219 8.90 -1.08 -10.65
C LEU A 219 9.04 -2.61 -10.70
N GLU A 220 8.63 -3.28 -9.61
CA GLU A 220 8.64 -4.74 -9.51
C GLU A 220 7.65 -5.39 -10.49
N ILE A 221 6.42 -4.91 -10.58
CA ILE A 221 5.41 -5.45 -11.51
C ILE A 221 5.95 -5.39 -12.92
N ALA A 222 6.49 -4.25 -13.35
CA ALA A 222 7.04 -4.09 -14.70
C ALA A 222 8.19 -5.08 -14.96
N GLU A 223 9.14 -5.22 -14.04
CA GLU A 223 10.27 -6.14 -14.20
C GLU A 223 9.83 -7.61 -14.14
N GLN A 224 8.93 -7.98 -13.24
CA GLN A 224 8.40 -9.34 -13.10
C GLN A 224 7.54 -9.77 -14.30
N LEU A 225 6.95 -8.83 -15.01
CA LEU A 225 6.24 -9.03 -16.27
C LEU A 225 7.16 -8.86 -17.50
N ASN A 226 8.49 -8.90 -17.32
CA ASN A 226 9.46 -8.71 -18.42
C ASN A 226 9.22 -7.40 -19.21
N TRP A 227 8.78 -6.34 -18.52
CA TRP A 227 8.48 -5.01 -19.04
C TRP A 227 7.25 -4.95 -19.98
N GLU A 228 6.47 -6.03 -20.06
CA GLU A 228 5.17 -6.06 -20.74
C GLU A 228 4.09 -5.56 -19.79
N MET A 229 3.61 -4.34 -20.03
CA MET A 229 2.68 -3.69 -19.10
C MET A 229 1.26 -4.24 -19.24
N PRO A 230 0.55 -4.46 -18.10
CA PRO A 230 -0.87 -4.80 -18.12
C PRO A 230 -1.71 -3.63 -18.64
N ASP A 231 -2.95 -3.91 -19.05
CA ASP A 231 -3.92 -2.87 -19.42
C ASP A 231 -4.43 -2.13 -18.19
N TYR A 232 -4.63 -2.85 -17.09
CA TYR A 232 -5.16 -2.30 -15.84
C TYR A 232 -4.36 -2.73 -14.62
N LEU A 233 -4.37 -1.86 -13.61
CA LEU A 233 -3.89 -2.17 -12.28
C LEU A 233 -4.94 -1.79 -11.24
N ALA A 234 -5.46 -2.78 -10.49
CA ALA A 234 -6.42 -2.58 -9.41
C ALA A 234 -5.72 -2.47 -8.05
N ILE A 235 -6.06 -1.41 -7.30
CA ILE A 235 -5.43 -1.15 -6.00
C ILE A 235 -6.40 -0.48 -5.03
N SER A 236 -6.31 -0.89 -3.76
CA SER A 236 -7.07 -0.30 -2.65
C SER A 236 -6.58 1.11 -2.33
N VAL A 237 -7.51 2.04 -2.11
CA VAL A 237 -7.22 3.46 -1.89
C VAL A 237 -7.83 3.95 -0.58
N GLY A 238 -6.98 4.40 0.34
CA GLY A 238 -7.37 5.14 1.55
C GLY A 238 -6.90 6.59 1.44
N ASP A 239 -5.76 6.91 2.06
CA ASP A 239 -5.15 8.25 2.07
C ASP A 239 -4.64 8.74 0.68
N GLY A 240 -4.64 7.87 -0.33
CA GLY A 240 -4.20 8.16 -1.69
C GLY A 240 -2.69 7.98 -1.95
N CYS A 241 -1.88 7.79 -0.90
CA CYS A 241 -0.42 7.70 -1.04
C CYS A 241 0.05 6.48 -1.86
N THR A 242 -0.68 5.36 -1.81
CA THR A 242 -0.26 4.13 -2.48
C THR A 242 -0.50 4.22 -3.98
N ILE A 243 -1.72 4.57 -4.40
CA ILE A 243 -2.06 4.71 -5.82
C ILE A 243 -1.22 5.78 -6.51
N ALA A 244 -0.98 6.91 -5.83
CA ALA A 244 -0.13 7.98 -6.33
C ALA A 244 1.35 7.54 -6.48
N GLY A 245 1.87 6.80 -5.49
CA GLY A 245 3.23 6.26 -5.56
C GLY A 245 3.38 5.24 -6.69
N VAL A 246 2.44 4.31 -6.82
CA VAL A 246 2.44 3.30 -7.90
C VAL A 246 2.38 3.97 -9.28
N TRP A 247 1.50 4.95 -9.45
CA TRP A 247 1.43 5.72 -10.69
C TRP A 247 2.74 6.43 -11.02
N LYS A 248 3.36 7.05 -10.00
CA LYS A 248 4.68 7.68 -10.16
C LYS A 248 5.73 6.67 -10.62
N GLY A 249 5.74 5.45 -10.06
CA GLY A 249 6.68 4.41 -10.46
C GLY A 249 6.55 4.03 -11.93
N PHE A 250 5.33 3.90 -12.46
CA PHE A 250 5.11 3.67 -13.89
C PHE A 250 5.55 4.86 -14.74
N LYS A 251 5.26 6.10 -14.31
CA LYS A 251 5.74 7.31 -15.01
C LYS A 251 7.26 7.40 -15.04
N ASP A 252 7.93 7.05 -13.93
CA ASP A 252 9.40 7.02 -13.86
C ASP A 252 9.98 6.02 -14.88
N LEU A 253 9.41 4.80 -14.95
CA LEU A 253 9.83 3.79 -15.93
C LEU A 253 9.56 4.22 -17.38
N TYR A 254 8.45 4.86 -17.64
CA TYR A 254 8.12 5.41 -18.94
C TYR A 254 9.08 6.54 -19.33
N ALA A 255 9.39 7.44 -18.40
CA ALA A 255 10.30 8.56 -18.63
C ALA A 255 11.73 8.09 -18.93
N ILE A 256 12.19 6.98 -18.36
CA ILE A 256 13.51 6.41 -18.66
C ILE A 256 13.50 5.45 -19.87
N GLY A 257 12.33 5.20 -20.49
CA GLY A 257 12.18 4.35 -21.66
C GLY A 257 12.23 2.84 -21.38
N PHE A 258 11.94 2.41 -20.13
CA PHE A 258 11.87 0.99 -19.80
C PHE A 258 10.54 0.36 -20.21
N ILE A 259 9.48 1.14 -20.24
CA ILE A 259 8.16 0.74 -20.72
C ILE A 259 7.66 1.77 -21.75
N ASP A 260 6.85 1.35 -22.68
CA ASP A 260 6.24 2.16 -23.75
C ASP A 260 4.73 2.39 -23.56
N LYS A 261 4.14 1.71 -22.56
CA LYS A 261 2.72 1.77 -22.23
C LYS A 261 2.54 2.00 -20.72
N LEU A 262 1.56 2.80 -20.36
CA LEU A 262 1.12 3.03 -18.98
C LEU A 262 -0.21 2.29 -18.74
N PRO A 263 -0.38 1.58 -17.60
CA PRO A 263 -1.64 0.92 -17.29
C PRO A 263 -2.70 1.94 -16.87
N ARG A 264 -3.98 1.62 -17.07
CA ARG A 264 -5.09 2.33 -16.46
C ARG A 264 -5.26 1.88 -15.01
N LEU A 265 -5.45 2.81 -14.09
CA LEU A 265 -5.64 2.48 -12.68
C LEU A 265 -7.11 2.19 -12.35
N ILE A 266 -7.37 1.15 -11.56
CA ILE A 266 -8.67 0.91 -10.93
C ILE A 266 -8.52 1.32 -9.47
N SER A 267 -9.08 2.48 -9.13
CA SER A 267 -9.13 3.00 -7.76
C SER A 267 -10.26 2.34 -7.01
N ALA A 268 -9.93 1.59 -5.98
CA ALA A 268 -10.90 0.83 -5.19
C ALA A 268 -11.09 1.44 -3.80
N GLN A 269 -12.32 1.88 -3.49
CA GLN A 269 -12.73 2.33 -2.15
C GLN A 269 -14.01 1.60 -1.72
N SER A 270 -14.25 1.55 -0.39
CA SER A 270 -15.53 1.07 0.15
C SER A 270 -16.60 2.15 0.07
N TYR A 271 -17.85 1.80 -0.21
CA TYR A 271 -18.99 2.72 -0.09
C TYR A 271 -19.12 3.36 1.30
N GLY A 272 -18.60 2.73 2.33
CA GLY A 272 -18.54 3.30 3.67
C GLY A 272 -17.51 4.43 3.85
N CYS A 273 -16.56 4.60 2.91
CA CYS A 273 -15.58 5.70 2.91
C CYS A 273 -14.90 5.83 1.55
N TYR A 274 -15.37 6.74 0.67
CA TYR A 274 -14.89 6.87 -0.71
C TYR A 274 -14.71 8.32 -1.21
N PRO A 275 -14.08 9.21 -0.45
CA PRO A 275 -14.01 10.62 -0.81
C PRO A 275 -13.26 10.87 -2.13
N ILE A 276 -12.23 10.08 -2.44
CA ILE A 276 -11.45 10.19 -3.69
C ILE A 276 -12.27 9.70 -4.88
N ASN A 277 -12.89 8.52 -4.78
CA ASN A 277 -13.70 7.96 -5.86
C ASN A 277 -14.94 8.81 -6.13
N ARG A 278 -15.58 9.36 -5.09
CA ARG A 278 -16.70 10.32 -5.25
C ARG A 278 -16.29 11.53 -6.07
N ALA A 279 -15.12 12.10 -5.78
CA ALA A 279 -14.61 13.26 -6.52
C ALA A 279 -14.32 12.96 -8.01
N ILE A 280 -13.91 11.73 -8.34
CA ILE A 280 -13.72 11.28 -9.72
C ILE A 280 -15.07 11.06 -10.40
N GLN A 281 -15.99 10.32 -9.76
CA GLN A 281 -17.30 9.95 -10.31
C GLN A 281 -18.19 11.18 -10.56
N GLU A 282 -18.16 12.16 -9.64
CA GLU A 282 -18.93 13.39 -9.76
C GLU A 282 -18.18 14.49 -10.53
N ASN A 283 -16.92 14.30 -10.87
CA ASN A 283 -16.03 15.30 -11.46
C ASN A 283 -16.00 16.63 -10.66
N LYS A 284 -15.89 16.52 -9.34
CA LYS A 284 -15.85 17.64 -8.38
C LYS A 284 -14.57 17.62 -7.55
N PRO A 285 -14.24 18.69 -6.82
CA PRO A 285 -13.28 18.64 -5.74
C PRO A 285 -13.67 17.57 -4.71
N TRP A 286 -12.67 16.94 -4.07
CA TRP A 286 -12.95 15.99 -2.99
C TRP A 286 -13.45 16.75 -1.73
N GLU A 287 -14.33 16.11 -0.99
CA GLU A 287 -14.85 16.59 0.29
C GLU A 287 -14.70 15.51 1.36
N PRO A 288 -14.50 15.89 2.64
CA PRO A 288 -14.52 14.95 3.74
C PRO A 288 -15.80 14.13 3.79
N MET A 289 -15.71 12.91 4.34
CA MET A 289 -16.87 12.08 4.63
C MET A 289 -16.65 11.23 5.87
N GLU A 290 -17.73 10.71 6.44
CA GLU A 290 -17.67 9.78 7.57
C GLU A 290 -17.02 8.44 7.16
N GLU A 291 -16.49 7.75 8.15
CA GLU A 291 -15.80 6.48 8.01
C GLU A 291 -16.67 5.37 8.59
N ASN A 292 -17.22 4.51 7.72
CA ASN A 292 -18.08 3.39 8.10
C ASN A 292 -17.83 2.17 7.21
N THR A 293 -16.69 1.52 7.37
CA THR A 293 -16.33 0.29 6.65
C THR A 293 -15.44 -0.62 7.49
N ILE A 294 -15.55 -1.93 7.25
CA ILE A 294 -14.65 -2.93 7.82
C ILE A 294 -13.23 -2.85 7.26
N ALA A 295 -13.02 -2.18 6.14
CA ALA A 295 -11.71 -2.01 5.51
C ALA A 295 -10.88 -0.91 6.22
N ASP A 296 -10.56 -1.12 7.50
CA ASP A 296 -9.94 -0.18 8.45
C ASP A 296 -8.74 0.58 7.85
N SER A 297 -7.81 -0.11 7.20
CA SER A 297 -6.57 0.51 6.67
C SER A 297 -6.79 1.47 5.48
N ILE A 298 -7.99 1.49 4.89
CA ILE A 298 -8.40 2.43 3.83
C ILE A 298 -9.60 3.29 4.23
N SER A 299 -10.09 3.17 5.46
CA SER A 299 -11.12 4.02 6.05
C SER A 299 -10.49 5.38 6.39
N VAL A 300 -10.51 6.30 5.44
CA VAL A 300 -9.86 7.63 5.56
C VAL A 300 -10.80 8.68 4.97
N GLY A 301 -11.62 9.27 5.84
CA GLY A 301 -12.61 10.27 5.45
C GLY A 301 -12.00 11.61 5.04
N VAL A 302 -10.78 11.92 5.50
CA VAL A 302 -10.01 13.13 5.16
C VAL A 302 -8.66 12.70 4.55
N PRO A 303 -8.60 12.34 3.25
CA PRO A 303 -7.40 11.83 2.61
C PRO A 303 -6.37 12.96 2.41
N ARG A 304 -5.22 12.85 3.09
CA ARG A 304 -4.16 13.86 3.05
C ARG A 304 -3.39 13.90 1.73
N ASN A 305 -3.42 12.81 0.97
CA ASN A 305 -2.76 12.71 -0.34
C ASN A 305 -3.76 12.70 -1.53
N ALA A 306 -4.96 13.23 -1.33
CA ALA A 306 -6.02 13.24 -2.33
C ALA A 306 -5.57 13.88 -3.65
N ASP A 307 -4.87 15.02 -3.61
CA ASP A 307 -4.43 15.76 -4.80
C ASP A 307 -3.60 14.86 -5.74
N LYS A 308 -2.64 14.12 -5.21
CA LYS A 308 -1.81 13.19 -6.02
C LYS A 308 -2.59 11.95 -6.47
N ALA A 309 -3.52 11.45 -5.66
CA ALA A 309 -4.36 10.32 -6.04
C ALA A 309 -5.33 10.68 -7.18
N LEU A 310 -5.99 11.82 -7.08
CA LEU A 310 -6.88 12.32 -8.13
C LEU A 310 -6.12 12.55 -9.45
N ALA A 311 -4.92 13.14 -9.37
CA ALA A 311 -4.06 13.30 -10.53
C ALA A 311 -3.70 11.93 -11.15
N ALA A 312 -3.30 10.95 -10.34
CA ALA A 312 -2.95 9.60 -10.81
C ALA A 312 -4.11 8.91 -11.52
N ILE A 313 -5.32 8.97 -10.95
CA ILE A 313 -6.51 8.34 -11.55
C ILE A 313 -6.87 9.03 -12.87
N ARG A 314 -6.86 10.38 -12.91
CA ARG A 314 -7.18 11.14 -14.12
C ARG A 314 -6.13 10.96 -15.22
N GLU A 315 -4.85 11.08 -14.89
CA GLU A 315 -3.74 10.94 -15.86
C GLU A 315 -3.68 9.53 -16.47
N SER A 316 -4.04 8.50 -15.70
CA SER A 316 -4.08 7.12 -16.19
C SER A 316 -5.36 6.78 -16.98
N ASN A 317 -6.27 7.72 -17.16
CA ASN A 317 -7.63 7.43 -17.64
C ASN A 317 -8.28 6.29 -16.82
N GLY A 318 -8.07 6.34 -15.52
CA GLY A 318 -8.43 5.29 -14.57
C GLY A 318 -9.92 5.23 -14.27
N ILE A 319 -10.31 4.16 -13.59
CA ILE A 319 -11.70 3.87 -13.20
C ILE A 319 -11.80 3.96 -11.67
N ALA A 320 -12.83 4.65 -11.17
CA ALA A 320 -13.12 4.74 -9.75
C ALA A 320 -14.30 3.79 -9.42
N VAL A 321 -14.00 2.71 -8.70
CA VAL A 321 -14.97 1.67 -8.34
C VAL A 321 -15.15 1.62 -6.83
N CYS A 322 -16.40 1.70 -6.38
CA CYS A 322 -16.77 1.55 -4.97
C CYS A 322 -17.43 0.19 -4.75
N VAL A 323 -17.08 -0.44 -3.63
CA VAL A 323 -17.57 -1.77 -3.25
C VAL A 323 -18.18 -1.75 -1.85
N THR A 324 -19.09 -2.66 -1.58
CA THR A 324 -19.65 -2.86 -0.23
C THR A 324 -18.71 -3.72 0.62
N ASP A 325 -18.93 -3.72 1.93
CA ASP A 325 -18.18 -4.58 2.85
C ASP A 325 -18.42 -6.07 2.56
N GLU A 326 -19.62 -6.45 2.09
CA GLU A 326 -19.95 -7.81 1.65
C GLU A 326 -19.16 -8.21 0.40
N GLU A 327 -19.05 -7.31 -0.59
CA GLU A 327 -18.23 -7.53 -1.79
C GLU A 327 -16.75 -7.70 -1.43
N ILE A 328 -16.24 -6.93 -0.45
CA ILE A 328 -14.87 -7.07 0.07
C ILE A 328 -14.65 -8.44 0.72
N LEU A 329 -15.55 -8.88 1.62
CA LEU A 329 -15.46 -10.21 2.24
C LEU A 329 -15.61 -11.34 1.22
N ALA A 330 -16.45 -11.16 0.19
CA ALA A 330 -16.57 -12.11 -0.90
C ALA A 330 -15.27 -12.21 -1.72
N ALA A 331 -14.60 -11.09 -2.01
CA ALA A 331 -13.31 -11.08 -2.69
C ALA A 331 -12.21 -11.72 -1.84
N GLN A 332 -12.22 -11.53 -0.52
CA GLN A 332 -11.29 -12.21 0.40
C GLN A 332 -11.42 -13.74 0.29
N ARG A 333 -12.67 -14.26 0.33
CA ARG A 333 -12.93 -15.70 0.13
C ARG A 333 -12.54 -16.17 -1.27
N LEU A 334 -12.84 -15.38 -2.30
CA LEU A 334 -12.53 -15.70 -3.69
C LEU A 334 -11.01 -15.88 -3.87
N LEU A 335 -10.20 -14.92 -3.45
CA LEU A 335 -8.74 -15.00 -3.52
C LEU A 335 -8.21 -16.20 -2.71
N GLY A 336 -8.64 -16.37 -1.48
CA GLY A 336 -8.21 -17.50 -0.64
C GLY A 336 -8.50 -18.87 -1.27
N ARG A 337 -9.68 -19.04 -1.90
CA ARG A 337 -10.14 -20.33 -2.46
C ARG A 337 -9.62 -20.59 -3.87
N THR A 338 -9.24 -19.55 -4.63
CA THR A 338 -8.77 -19.72 -6.02
C THR A 338 -7.26 -19.70 -6.14
N CYS A 339 -6.58 -18.82 -5.45
CA CYS A 339 -5.15 -18.61 -5.57
C CYS A 339 -4.36 -18.69 -4.25
N GLY A 340 -5.02 -19.06 -3.15
CA GLY A 340 -4.35 -19.20 -1.85
C GLY A 340 -3.83 -17.89 -1.25
N VAL A 341 -4.21 -16.75 -1.81
CA VAL A 341 -3.79 -15.43 -1.30
C VAL A 341 -4.78 -14.96 -0.25
N PHE A 342 -4.28 -14.78 0.98
CA PHE A 342 -5.09 -14.35 2.12
C PHE A 342 -4.76 -12.89 2.47
N GLY A 343 -5.59 -11.96 1.99
CA GLY A 343 -5.47 -10.54 2.29
C GLY A 343 -6.47 -10.06 3.36
N GLU A 344 -6.13 -8.99 4.09
CA GLU A 344 -7.08 -8.28 4.95
C GLU A 344 -8.15 -7.54 4.12
N PRO A 345 -9.31 -7.16 4.69
CA PRO A 345 -10.37 -6.46 3.95
C PRO A 345 -9.85 -5.27 3.14
N ALA A 346 -9.09 -4.37 3.76
CA ALA A 346 -8.47 -3.25 3.06
C ALA A 346 -7.49 -3.69 1.95
N GLY A 347 -6.82 -4.83 2.14
CA GLY A 347 -5.85 -5.38 1.20
C GLY A 347 -6.49 -5.94 -0.07
N VAL A 348 -7.69 -6.50 0.03
CA VAL A 348 -8.40 -7.16 -1.08
C VAL A 348 -9.46 -6.29 -1.75
N THR A 349 -9.69 -5.07 -1.28
CA THR A 349 -10.66 -4.13 -1.86
C THR A 349 -10.37 -3.89 -3.35
N GLY A 350 -9.09 -3.88 -3.77
CA GLY A 350 -8.70 -3.81 -5.17
C GLY A 350 -9.23 -4.97 -6.01
N ALA A 351 -9.19 -6.19 -5.48
CA ALA A 351 -9.73 -7.39 -6.15
C ALA A 351 -11.27 -7.37 -6.19
N ALA A 352 -11.92 -6.88 -5.13
CA ALA A 352 -13.37 -6.69 -5.11
C ALA A 352 -13.82 -5.71 -6.19
N ALA A 353 -13.12 -4.57 -6.30
CA ALA A 353 -13.38 -3.56 -7.32
C ALA A 353 -13.11 -4.06 -8.73
N LEU A 354 -12.07 -4.86 -8.94
CA LEU A 354 -11.79 -5.51 -10.23
C LEU A 354 -12.95 -6.42 -10.63
N LYS A 355 -13.37 -7.32 -9.71
CA LYS A 355 -14.50 -8.22 -9.96
C LYS A 355 -15.73 -7.45 -10.39
N LYS A 356 -16.11 -6.42 -9.63
CA LYS A 356 -17.24 -5.55 -9.93
C LYS A 356 -17.12 -4.84 -11.27
N ALA A 357 -15.92 -4.30 -11.58
CA ALA A 357 -15.67 -3.65 -12.86
C ALA A 357 -15.82 -4.60 -14.05
N CYS A 358 -15.45 -5.88 -13.91
CA CYS A 358 -15.70 -6.91 -14.93
C CYS A 358 -17.19 -7.20 -15.07
N GLU A 359 -17.92 -7.34 -13.97
CA GLU A 359 -19.38 -7.62 -13.96
C GLU A 359 -20.18 -6.46 -14.57
N GLU A 360 -19.76 -5.22 -14.36
CA GLU A 360 -20.38 -4.01 -14.93
C GLU A 360 -19.91 -3.71 -16.37
N GLY A 361 -19.00 -4.54 -16.94
CA GLY A 361 -18.50 -4.36 -18.30
C GLY A 361 -17.60 -3.15 -18.49
N LEU A 362 -16.96 -2.68 -17.42
CA LEU A 362 -15.99 -1.56 -17.44
C LEU A 362 -14.58 -2.00 -17.88
N ILE A 363 -14.35 -3.30 -17.96
CA ILE A 363 -13.08 -3.93 -18.35
C ILE A 363 -13.33 -4.76 -19.60
N GLU A 364 -12.47 -4.60 -20.61
CA GLU A 364 -12.53 -5.35 -21.85
C GLU A 364 -12.18 -6.84 -21.60
N LYS A 365 -12.84 -7.77 -22.30
CA LYS A 365 -12.64 -9.22 -22.11
C LYS A 365 -11.24 -9.71 -22.49
N ASP A 366 -10.56 -9.01 -23.37
CA ASP A 366 -9.19 -9.30 -23.76
C ASP A 366 -8.14 -8.57 -22.91
N ALA A 367 -8.58 -7.88 -21.86
CA ALA A 367 -7.71 -7.12 -20.96
C ALA A 367 -6.78 -8.02 -20.15
N THR A 368 -5.60 -7.46 -19.88
CA THR A 368 -4.61 -8.00 -18.94
C THR A 368 -4.59 -7.12 -17.70
N VAL A 369 -4.68 -7.73 -16.52
CA VAL A 369 -4.86 -6.98 -15.27
C VAL A 369 -3.89 -7.46 -14.19
N VAL A 370 -3.39 -6.52 -13.38
CA VAL A 370 -2.73 -6.83 -12.10
C VAL A 370 -3.61 -6.33 -10.96
N SER A 371 -3.91 -7.19 -9.97
CA SER A 371 -4.53 -6.81 -8.71
C SER A 371 -3.51 -6.83 -7.59
N VAL A 372 -3.43 -5.75 -6.80
CA VAL A 372 -2.48 -5.65 -5.69
C VAL A 372 -3.19 -5.94 -4.37
N VAL A 373 -2.76 -6.99 -3.68
CA VAL A 373 -3.16 -7.30 -2.30
C VAL A 373 -2.17 -6.62 -1.36
N THR A 374 -2.64 -5.63 -0.60
CA THR A 374 -1.75 -4.71 0.11
C THR A 374 -1.43 -5.10 1.55
N GLY A 375 -2.12 -6.08 2.12
CA GLY A 375 -1.90 -6.53 3.50
C GLY A 375 -2.44 -7.92 3.75
N ASN A 376 -1.77 -8.65 4.65
CA ASN A 376 -2.08 -10.04 4.99
C ASN A 376 -3.36 -10.14 5.83
N GLY A 377 -4.16 -11.17 5.62
CA GLY A 377 -5.44 -11.41 6.30
C GLY A 377 -5.34 -11.55 7.82
N LEU A 378 -4.21 -12.05 8.34
CA LEU A 378 -3.98 -12.14 9.79
C LEU A 378 -3.81 -10.78 10.48
N LYS A 379 -3.74 -9.69 9.73
CA LYS A 379 -3.79 -8.32 10.28
C LYS A 379 -5.17 -7.96 10.83
N ASP A 380 -6.22 -8.67 10.37
CA ASP A 380 -7.61 -8.47 10.79
C ASP A 380 -8.33 -9.81 10.96
N VAL A 381 -7.98 -10.50 12.04
CA VAL A 381 -8.50 -11.83 12.36
C VAL A 381 -10.02 -11.81 12.57
N ALA A 382 -10.58 -10.74 13.13
CA ALA A 382 -12.01 -10.64 13.39
C ALA A 382 -12.83 -10.69 12.09
N ASN A 383 -12.44 -9.89 11.09
CA ASN A 383 -13.08 -9.90 9.79
C ASN A 383 -12.74 -11.17 8.98
N ALA A 384 -11.58 -11.78 9.19
CA ALA A 384 -11.25 -13.08 8.61
C ALA A 384 -12.21 -14.18 9.10
N ILE A 385 -12.48 -14.26 10.39
CA ILE A 385 -13.47 -15.19 10.97
C ILE A 385 -14.87 -14.91 10.41
N LYS A 386 -15.29 -13.64 10.41
CA LYS A 386 -16.58 -13.25 9.82
C LYS A 386 -16.70 -13.66 8.34
N SER A 387 -15.61 -13.57 7.60
CA SER A 387 -15.54 -13.97 6.20
C SER A 387 -15.57 -15.48 6.01
N ALA A 388 -14.80 -16.23 6.80
CA ALA A 388 -14.63 -17.67 6.67
C ALA A 388 -15.85 -18.48 7.11
N GLY A 389 -16.59 -17.97 8.12
CA GLY A 389 -17.64 -18.70 8.83
C GLY A 389 -17.08 -19.59 9.95
N GLU A 390 -17.93 -20.42 10.51
CA GLU A 390 -17.61 -21.28 11.65
C GLU A 390 -17.11 -22.67 11.21
N PRO A 391 -16.14 -23.28 11.91
CA PRO A 391 -15.74 -24.66 11.69
C PRO A 391 -16.88 -25.61 12.03
N LEU A 392 -16.77 -26.85 11.60
CA LEU A 392 -17.68 -27.91 12.05
C LEU A 392 -17.26 -28.36 13.45
N HIS A 393 -18.13 -28.17 14.45
CA HIS A 393 -17.94 -28.65 15.82
C HIS A 393 -18.67 -29.95 16.02
N ILE A 394 -17.95 -31.04 16.33
CA ILE A 394 -18.48 -32.36 16.54
C ILE A 394 -17.72 -33.06 17.67
N GLU A 395 -18.32 -34.05 18.30
CA GLU A 395 -17.61 -35.03 19.10
C GLU A 395 -16.67 -35.88 18.22
N PRO A 396 -15.65 -36.57 18.77
CA PRO A 396 -14.67 -37.34 17.99
C PRO A 396 -15.30 -38.62 17.41
N ASP A 397 -16.15 -38.44 16.41
CA ASP A 397 -16.93 -39.50 15.75
C ASP A 397 -16.96 -39.23 14.24
N LEU A 398 -16.60 -40.26 13.44
CA LEU A 398 -16.52 -40.16 11.99
C LEU A 398 -17.91 -40.02 11.33
N ASP A 399 -18.93 -40.68 11.87
CA ASP A 399 -20.28 -40.59 11.29
C ASP A 399 -20.87 -39.21 11.51
N LEU A 400 -20.61 -38.60 12.67
CA LEU A 400 -20.98 -37.22 12.93
C LEU A 400 -20.24 -36.26 12.01
N MET A 401 -18.96 -36.49 11.69
CA MET A 401 -18.20 -35.71 10.72
C MET A 401 -18.84 -35.76 9.34
N VAL A 402 -19.11 -36.98 8.82
CA VAL A 402 -19.71 -37.16 7.49
C VAL A 402 -21.08 -36.51 7.43
N LYS A 403 -21.93 -36.73 8.45
CA LYS A 403 -23.24 -36.09 8.55
C LYS A 403 -23.15 -34.55 8.58
N GLY A 404 -22.28 -34.01 9.41
CA GLY A 404 -22.12 -32.57 9.55
C GLY A 404 -21.62 -31.88 8.26
N PHE A 405 -20.74 -32.53 7.48
CA PHE A 405 -20.35 -32.03 6.16
C PHE A 405 -21.47 -32.18 5.14
N ALA A 406 -22.24 -33.26 5.17
CA ALA A 406 -23.39 -33.44 4.29
C ALA A 406 -24.45 -32.32 4.50
N GLU A 407 -24.71 -31.94 5.75
CA GLU A 407 -25.61 -30.84 6.10
C GLU A 407 -25.12 -29.47 5.56
N ARG A 408 -23.80 -29.34 5.31
CA ARG A 408 -23.17 -28.19 4.69
C ARG A 408 -23.03 -28.30 3.16
N GLY A 409 -23.60 -29.37 2.56
CA GLY A 409 -23.50 -29.62 1.12
C GLY A 409 -22.13 -30.08 0.64
N VAL A 410 -21.30 -30.65 1.55
CA VAL A 410 -19.98 -31.19 1.25
C VAL A 410 -20.02 -32.72 1.34
N THR A 411 -19.61 -33.38 0.26
CA THR A 411 -19.45 -34.86 0.26
C THR A 411 -18.05 -35.21 0.75
N VAL A 412 -17.94 -36.11 1.70
CA VAL A 412 -16.66 -36.66 2.15
C VAL A 412 -16.33 -37.86 1.25
N GLU A 413 -15.24 -37.76 0.49
CA GLU A 413 -14.73 -38.82 -0.41
C GLU A 413 -13.69 -39.69 0.29
#